data_d003640b5ec7cd164ad77a0c3e6f022e
#
_entry.id   d003640b5ec7cd164ad77a0c3e6f022e
#
_cell.length_a   1.000
_cell.length_b   1.000
_cell.length_c   1.000
_cell.angle_alpha   90.00
_cell.angle_beta   90.00
_cell.angle_gamma   90.00
#
_symmetry.space_group_name_H-M   'P 1'
#
loop_
_entity.id
_entity.type
_entity.pdbx_description
1 polymer ?
#
loop_
_entity_poly.entity_id
_entity_poly.type
_entity_poly.pdbx_seq_one_letter_code
_entity_poly.pdbx_strand_id
1 'polypeptide(L)'
;RQLVLSSLAVLVLSACSSSPTQRRQAKDDFDYLETIEFKPWVLPQGATPQFYPNYDIPQGAFHGGVGNVVDIRPPQQVLELIPGARAERQNGEVTLWMLRQDEAQKVWDTALKMIAERKIPLRKQTDSMVETDWVDWVSEDEDVTIGSRYLMSMVETNNRYGFKISLIGWRENGQVQTVSTTNKERYNAFMTNLVTTRYDSDVRAEAARRAQELVKQIPITMGSDRSGFPVIIARTPYDVLWQRLPELLPKMGFTIEERNQSQGTVKAKYAAPDDEFWQQVGVKPIELKSGTYTFLFGDLGNRTSINVTDSAGKPVNEALLKEMVPVLSAVVDKK
;
A
#
# COMPACT_ATOMS: atom_id res chain seq x y z
N ARG A 1 7.51 -49.18 22.45
CA ARG A 1 6.65 -48.74 21.31
C ARG A 1 6.51 -47.22 21.24
N GLN A 2 6.34 -46.51 22.36
CA GLN A 2 6.21 -45.02 22.35
C GLN A 2 7.50 -44.30 21.97
N LEU A 3 8.68 -44.79 22.36
CA LEU A 3 9.97 -44.20 22.00
C LEU A 3 10.29 -44.31 20.48
N VAL A 4 9.88 -45.40 19.84
CA VAL A 4 10.06 -45.58 18.37
C VAL A 4 9.14 -44.69 17.58
N LEU A 5 7.90 -44.47 18.04
CA LEU A 5 6.96 -43.53 17.42
C LEU A 5 7.42 -42.08 17.55
N SER A 6 8.03 -41.72 18.69
CA SER A 6 8.56 -40.36 18.90
C SER A 6 9.78 -40.06 18.00
N SER A 7 10.68 -41.05 17.82
CA SER A 7 11.84 -40.89 16.93
C SER A 7 11.44 -40.84 15.45
N LEU A 8 10.41 -41.57 15.04
CA LEU A 8 9.89 -41.51 13.68
C LEU A 8 9.22 -40.15 13.39
N ALA A 9 8.49 -39.60 14.36
CA ALA A 9 7.86 -38.28 14.24
C ALA A 9 8.91 -37.13 14.09
N VAL A 10 10.02 -37.21 14.82
CA VAL A 10 11.11 -36.26 14.73
C VAL A 10 11.82 -36.33 13.35
N LEU A 11 12.01 -37.54 12.83
CA LEU A 11 12.61 -37.75 11.50
C LEU A 11 11.71 -37.21 10.35
N VAL A 12 10.39 -37.31 10.48
CA VAL A 12 9.44 -36.78 9.48
C VAL A 12 9.37 -35.25 9.53
N LEU A 13 9.50 -34.64 10.70
CA LEU A 13 9.51 -33.18 10.86
C LEU A 13 10.81 -32.54 10.33
N SER A 14 11.94 -33.23 10.34
CA SER A 14 13.20 -32.74 9.78
C SER A 14 13.30 -32.89 8.25
N ALA A 15 12.43 -33.67 7.61
CA ALA A 15 12.46 -33.90 6.17
C ALA A 15 11.91 -32.75 5.30
N CYS A 16 11.30 -31.73 5.90
CA CYS A 16 10.66 -30.62 5.16
C CYS A 16 11.39 -29.29 5.27
N SER A 17 12.53 -29.17 5.94
CA SER A 17 13.28 -27.92 6.03
C SER A 17 14.36 -27.84 4.95
N SER A 18 13.98 -27.50 3.71
CA SER A 18 14.97 -27.08 2.72
C SER A 18 15.55 -25.72 3.11
N SER A 19 16.89 -25.59 3.07
CA SER A 19 17.54 -24.29 3.31
C SER A 19 17.10 -23.25 2.27
N PRO A 20 17.20 -21.95 2.55
CA PRO A 20 16.95 -20.90 1.55
C PRO A 20 17.76 -21.13 0.27
N THR A 21 19.03 -21.49 0.36
CA THR A 21 19.87 -21.84 -0.79
C THR A 21 19.27 -22.97 -1.62
N GLN A 22 18.81 -24.05 -0.98
CA GLN A 22 18.21 -25.18 -1.72
C GLN A 22 16.87 -24.82 -2.40
N ARG A 23 16.11 -23.89 -1.83
CA ARG A 23 14.84 -23.45 -2.43
C ARG A 23 15.04 -22.57 -3.67
N ARG A 24 16.14 -21.83 -3.75
CA ARG A 24 16.43 -20.92 -4.87
C ARG A 24 17.27 -21.54 -5.98
N GLN A 25 17.84 -22.72 -5.78
CA GLN A 25 18.68 -23.41 -6.75
C GLN A 25 17.86 -24.13 -7.81
N ALA A 26 18.33 -24.12 -9.05
CA ALA A 26 17.83 -24.98 -10.10
C ALA A 26 18.09 -26.47 -9.76
N LYS A 27 17.16 -27.34 -10.13
CA LYS A 27 17.18 -28.77 -9.76
C LYS A 27 17.13 -29.71 -10.97
N ASP A 28 17.27 -29.17 -12.16
CA ASP A 28 17.14 -29.95 -13.37
C ASP A 28 18.50 -30.46 -13.87
N ASP A 29 18.45 -31.14 -15.00
CA ASP A 29 19.58 -31.61 -15.73
C ASP A 29 20.43 -30.46 -16.27
N PHE A 30 21.74 -30.56 -16.09
CA PHE A 30 22.71 -29.53 -16.50
C PHE A 30 23.63 -30.01 -17.61
N ASP A 31 23.22 -30.95 -18.45
CA ASP A 31 23.98 -31.52 -19.58
C ASP A 31 24.52 -30.45 -20.54
N TYR A 32 23.88 -29.28 -20.57
CA TYR A 32 24.36 -28.16 -21.37
C TYR A 32 25.74 -27.64 -20.93
N LEU A 33 26.18 -27.91 -19.70
CA LEU A 33 27.50 -27.54 -19.20
C LEU A 33 28.60 -28.47 -19.76
N GLU A 34 28.22 -29.66 -20.24
CA GLU A 34 29.10 -30.66 -20.83
C GLU A 34 29.12 -30.57 -22.35
N THR A 35 28.40 -29.59 -22.95
CA THR A 35 28.39 -29.44 -24.41
C THR A 35 29.75 -29.12 -24.96
N ILE A 36 30.11 -29.85 -26.02
CA ILE A 36 31.36 -29.65 -26.78
C ILE A 36 31.34 -28.24 -27.41
N GLU A 37 32.47 -27.54 -27.37
CA GLU A 37 32.62 -26.25 -28.03
C GLU A 37 32.18 -26.32 -29.50
N PHE A 38 31.39 -25.34 -29.92
CA PHE A 38 30.88 -25.23 -31.28
C PHE A 38 32.03 -25.04 -32.25
N LYS A 39 32.27 -26.02 -33.16
CA LYS A 39 33.26 -25.89 -34.20
C LYS A 39 32.74 -24.93 -35.27
N PRO A 40 33.49 -23.86 -35.60
CA PRO A 40 33.09 -22.96 -36.66
C PRO A 40 32.94 -23.73 -37.99
N TRP A 41 31.91 -23.38 -38.75
CA TRP A 41 31.73 -23.98 -40.08
C TRP A 41 32.87 -23.58 -40.98
N VAL A 42 33.43 -24.56 -41.64
CA VAL A 42 34.41 -24.33 -42.72
C VAL A 42 33.62 -24.08 -44.00
N LEU A 43 33.68 -22.86 -44.49
CA LEU A 43 32.99 -22.48 -45.70
C LEU A 43 33.80 -22.91 -46.93
N PRO A 44 33.12 -23.29 -48.03
CA PRO A 44 33.77 -23.54 -49.29
C PRO A 44 34.56 -22.32 -49.78
N GLN A 45 35.62 -22.55 -50.56
CA GLN A 45 36.46 -21.48 -51.08
C GLN A 45 35.61 -20.53 -51.96
N GLY A 46 35.58 -19.23 -51.65
CA GLY A 46 34.80 -18.25 -52.37
C GLY A 46 33.40 -18.02 -51.83
N ALA A 47 32.95 -18.73 -50.79
CA ALA A 47 31.68 -18.47 -50.13
C ALA A 47 31.82 -17.29 -49.15
N THR A 48 30.87 -16.34 -49.21
CA THR A 48 30.77 -15.20 -48.25
C THR A 48 29.64 -15.49 -47.30
N PRO A 49 29.87 -15.61 -46.00
CA PRO A 49 28.80 -15.82 -45.03
C PRO A 49 27.89 -14.58 -44.94
N GLN A 50 26.60 -14.81 -44.87
CA GLN A 50 25.64 -13.75 -44.61
C GLN A 50 25.25 -13.77 -43.13
N PHE A 51 25.59 -12.73 -42.40
CA PHE A 51 25.24 -12.57 -40.99
C PHE A 51 24.04 -11.66 -40.85
N TYR A 52 23.12 -12.01 -39.92
CA TYR A 52 21.94 -11.23 -39.62
C TYR A 52 22.07 -10.70 -38.20
N PRO A 53 22.23 -9.36 -38.02
CA PRO A 53 22.43 -8.77 -36.68
C PRO A 53 21.37 -9.11 -35.66
N ASN A 54 20.16 -9.47 -36.12
CA ASN A 54 19.03 -9.84 -35.22
C ASN A 54 19.30 -11.13 -34.45
N TYR A 55 20.28 -11.91 -34.83
CA TYR A 55 20.66 -13.19 -34.18
C TYR A 55 22.02 -13.12 -33.50
N ASP A 56 22.62 -11.94 -33.46
CA ASP A 56 23.88 -11.76 -32.76
C ASP A 56 23.67 -11.92 -31.24
N ILE A 57 24.52 -12.73 -30.62
CA ILE A 57 24.56 -12.87 -29.19
C ILE A 57 25.16 -11.58 -28.60
N PRO A 58 24.42 -10.83 -27.74
CA PRO A 58 24.95 -9.61 -27.18
C PRO A 58 26.26 -9.87 -26.43
N GLN A 59 27.29 -9.12 -26.78
CA GLN A 59 28.57 -9.15 -26.07
C GLN A 59 28.44 -8.31 -24.80
N GLY A 60 28.67 -8.90 -23.63
CA GLY A 60 28.59 -8.20 -22.35
C GLY A 60 29.17 -9.02 -21.21
N ALA A 61 29.57 -8.36 -20.14
CA ALA A 61 29.98 -9.03 -18.92
C ALA A 61 28.74 -9.47 -18.14
N PHE A 62 28.22 -10.64 -18.41
CA PHE A 62 27.13 -11.22 -17.67
C PHE A 62 27.70 -11.95 -16.44
N HIS A 63 27.31 -11.47 -15.26
CA HIS A 63 27.69 -12.09 -13.99
C HIS A 63 26.49 -12.81 -13.39
N GLY A 64 26.50 -14.11 -13.40
CA GLY A 64 25.45 -14.96 -12.84
C GLY A 64 25.96 -16.37 -12.58
N GLY A 65 25.21 -17.13 -11.82
CA GLY A 65 25.46 -18.56 -11.62
C GLY A 65 25.12 -19.37 -12.88
N VAL A 66 25.71 -20.53 -13.02
CA VAL A 66 25.36 -21.54 -14.04
C VAL A 66 25.03 -22.85 -13.33
N GLY A 67 24.24 -23.72 -13.96
CA GLY A 67 23.89 -25.02 -13.40
C GLY A 67 23.05 -24.87 -12.12
N ASN A 68 23.38 -25.65 -11.10
CA ASN A 68 22.62 -25.68 -9.83
C ASN A 68 22.72 -24.40 -9.00
N VAL A 69 23.64 -23.49 -9.30
CA VAL A 69 23.76 -22.21 -8.59
C VAL A 69 22.93 -21.10 -9.22
N VAL A 70 22.21 -21.38 -10.31
CA VAL A 70 21.25 -20.45 -10.90
C VAL A 70 20.13 -20.16 -9.91
N ASP A 71 19.88 -18.87 -9.66
CA ASP A 71 18.78 -18.43 -8.81
C ASP A 71 17.45 -18.48 -9.60
N ILE A 72 16.58 -19.43 -9.27
CA ILE A 72 15.29 -19.64 -9.93
C ILE A 72 14.14 -18.81 -9.33
N ARG A 73 14.42 -17.95 -8.36
CA ARG A 73 13.37 -17.07 -7.78
C ARG A 73 12.81 -16.15 -8.87
N PRO A 74 11.51 -15.87 -8.86
CA PRO A 74 10.91 -14.88 -9.75
C PRO A 74 11.62 -13.52 -9.64
N PRO A 75 11.71 -12.75 -10.73
CA PRO A 75 12.21 -11.38 -10.66
C PRO A 75 11.36 -10.54 -9.72
N GLN A 76 12.01 -9.77 -8.86
CA GLN A 76 11.30 -8.84 -7.96
C GLN A 76 10.64 -7.74 -8.79
N GLN A 77 9.33 -7.58 -8.65
CA GLN A 77 8.59 -6.52 -9.32
C GLN A 77 8.66 -5.21 -8.54
N VAL A 78 8.74 -4.10 -9.28
CA VAL A 78 8.50 -2.77 -8.71
C VAL A 78 7.00 -2.57 -8.58
N LEU A 79 6.54 -2.19 -7.38
CA LEU A 79 5.13 -1.97 -7.11
C LEU A 79 4.69 -0.60 -7.67
N GLU A 80 3.70 -0.61 -8.55
CA GLU A 80 3.13 0.60 -9.15
C GLU A 80 2.13 1.28 -8.20
N LEU A 81 2.62 1.77 -7.07
CA LEU A 81 1.80 2.40 -6.02
C LEU A 81 1.66 3.92 -6.18
N ILE A 82 2.43 4.52 -7.09
CA ILE A 82 2.39 5.96 -7.36
C ILE A 82 1.56 6.18 -8.63
N PRO A 83 0.36 6.77 -8.54
CA PRO A 83 -0.49 7.01 -9.71
C PRO A 83 0.22 7.83 -10.78
N GLY A 84 0.23 7.35 -12.02
CA GLY A 84 0.87 8.03 -13.15
C GLY A 84 2.39 7.87 -13.26
N ALA A 85 3.05 7.28 -12.27
CA ALA A 85 4.46 6.94 -12.38
C ALA A 85 4.66 5.67 -13.21
N ARG A 86 5.81 5.60 -13.90
CA ARG A 86 6.23 4.39 -14.64
C ARG A 86 7.63 3.99 -14.20
N ALA A 87 7.79 2.73 -13.84
CA ALA A 87 9.09 2.16 -13.53
C ALA A 87 9.81 1.76 -14.82
N GLU A 88 11.02 2.28 -15.02
CA GLU A 88 11.94 1.85 -16.04
C GLU A 88 13.12 1.13 -15.39
N ARG A 89 13.53 0.01 -15.98
CA ARG A 89 14.69 -0.77 -15.53
C ARG A 89 15.76 -0.74 -16.60
N GLN A 90 16.95 -0.28 -16.24
CA GLN A 90 18.09 -0.27 -17.14
C GLN A 90 19.34 -0.67 -16.36
N ASN A 91 20.08 -1.67 -16.86
CA ASN A 91 21.31 -2.18 -16.24
C ASN A 91 21.15 -2.56 -14.75
N GLY A 92 19.98 -3.10 -14.39
CA GLY A 92 19.64 -3.46 -13.00
C GLY A 92 19.26 -2.29 -12.10
N GLU A 93 19.32 -1.06 -12.59
CA GLU A 93 18.86 0.14 -11.87
C GLU A 93 17.37 0.38 -12.12
N VAL A 94 16.73 1.13 -11.23
CA VAL A 94 15.30 1.49 -11.33
C VAL A 94 15.16 2.99 -11.37
N THR A 95 14.39 3.49 -12.35
CA THR A 95 13.97 4.90 -12.41
C THR A 95 12.45 4.95 -12.42
N LEU A 96 11.87 5.68 -11.47
CA LEU A 96 10.45 5.99 -11.43
C LEU A 96 10.23 7.31 -12.17
N TRP A 97 9.63 7.26 -13.36
CA TRP A 97 9.34 8.42 -14.18
C TRP A 97 7.96 8.98 -13.88
N MET A 98 7.89 10.28 -13.67
CA MET A 98 6.67 11.06 -13.44
C MET A 98 6.57 12.19 -14.46
N LEU A 99 5.35 12.63 -14.74
CA LEU A 99 5.10 13.74 -15.68
C LEU A 99 5.23 15.11 -15.01
N ARG A 100 5.12 15.14 -13.68
CA ARG A 100 5.09 16.40 -12.92
C ARG A 100 6.26 16.46 -11.95
N GLN A 101 6.90 17.61 -11.90
CA GLN A 101 8.02 17.87 -11.01
C GLN A 101 7.63 17.77 -9.51
N ASP A 102 6.45 18.29 -9.16
CA ASP A 102 5.97 18.25 -7.78
C ASP A 102 5.71 16.83 -7.28
N GLU A 103 5.32 15.91 -8.15
CA GLU A 103 5.18 14.49 -7.82
C GLU A 103 6.54 13.83 -7.57
N ALA A 104 7.52 14.12 -8.45
CA ALA A 104 8.87 13.63 -8.26
C ALA A 104 9.50 14.16 -6.96
N GLN A 105 9.26 15.44 -6.65
CA GLN A 105 9.72 16.03 -5.38
C GLN A 105 9.09 15.35 -4.17
N LYS A 106 7.80 15.03 -4.21
CA LYS A 106 7.14 14.27 -3.12
C LYS A 106 7.75 12.89 -2.93
N VAL A 107 8.09 12.19 -4.01
CA VAL A 107 8.78 10.88 -3.93
C VAL A 107 10.16 11.04 -3.30
N TRP A 108 10.91 12.08 -3.69
CA TRP A 108 12.19 12.42 -3.11
C TRP A 108 12.10 12.69 -1.60
N ASP A 109 11.19 13.56 -1.19
CA ASP A 109 10.96 13.90 0.21
C ASP A 109 10.56 12.67 1.02
N THR A 110 9.72 11.80 0.43
CA THR A 110 9.33 10.51 1.04
C THR A 110 10.53 9.60 1.21
N ALA A 111 11.42 9.52 0.22
CA ALA A 111 12.63 8.71 0.32
C ALA A 111 13.54 9.20 1.46
N LEU A 112 13.78 10.50 1.56
CA LEU A 112 14.57 11.09 2.64
C LEU A 112 13.93 10.84 4.02
N LYS A 113 12.62 10.99 4.13
CA LYS A 113 11.87 10.71 5.35
C LYS A 113 11.97 9.23 5.74
N MET A 114 11.80 8.31 4.79
CA MET A 114 11.93 6.86 5.00
C MET A 114 13.35 6.50 5.47
N ILE A 115 14.38 7.08 4.86
CA ILE A 115 15.78 6.90 5.26
C ILE A 115 15.99 7.33 6.72
N ALA A 116 15.50 8.52 7.10
CA ALA A 116 15.63 9.05 8.45
C ALA A 116 14.90 8.19 9.49
N GLU A 117 13.67 7.78 9.22
CA GLU A 117 12.85 6.95 10.12
C GLU A 117 13.43 5.55 10.32
N ARG A 118 13.99 4.96 9.25
CA ARG A 118 14.68 3.67 9.32
C ARG A 118 16.09 3.76 9.87
N LYS A 119 16.55 4.99 10.17
CA LYS A 119 17.91 5.27 10.67
C LYS A 119 18.99 4.71 9.75
N ILE A 120 18.77 4.79 8.44
CA ILE A 120 19.76 4.38 7.44
C ILE A 120 20.88 5.43 7.44
N PRO A 121 22.13 5.04 7.70
CA PRO A 121 23.23 5.99 7.70
C PRO A 121 23.48 6.54 6.29
N LEU A 122 23.88 7.80 6.21
CA LEU A 122 24.21 8.47 4.94
C LEU A 122 25.70 8.76 4.86
N ARG A 123 26.27 8.60 3.68
CA ARG A 123 27.65 8.99 3.35
C ARG A 123 27.71 10.36 2.69
N LYS A 124 26.73 10.66 1.86
CA LYS A 124 26.64 11.93 1.14
C LYS A 124 25.18 12.30 0.91
N GLN A 125 24.88 13.58 1.02
CA GLN A 125 23.57 14.14 0.70
C GLN A 125 23.73 15.52 0.07
N THR A 126 22.95 15.76 -1.00
CA THR A 126 22.74 17.07 -1.64
C THR A 126 21.23 17.24 -1.87
N ASP A 127 20.82 18.35 -2.47
CA ASP A 127 19.40 18.63 -2.77
C ASP A 127 18.77 17.63 -3.74
N SER A 128 19.59 16.99 -4.59
CA SER A 128 19.10 16.07 -5.65
C SER A 128 19.73 14.68 -5.62
N MET A 129 20.59 14.39 -4.64
CA MET A 129 21.29 13.12 -4.56
C MET A 129 21.54 12.73 -3.10
N VAL A 130 21.35 11.44 -2.79
CA VAL A 130 21.74 10.85 -1.51
C VAL A 130 22.45 9.52 -1.75
N GLU A 131 23.57 9.34 -1.05
CA GLU A 131 24.30 8.08 -0.97
C GLU A 131 24.15 7.51 0.44
N THR A 132 23.54 6.30 0.53
CA THR A 132 23.42 5.60 1.81
C THR A 132 24.74 4.95 2.19
N ASP A 133 24.95 4.72 3.48
CA ASP A 133 25.87 3.69 3.92
C ASP A 133 25.17 2.32 3.88
N TRP A 134 25.72 1.32 4.54
CA TRP A 134 25.21 -0.04 4.47
C TRP A 134 23.79 -0.17 5.05
N VAL A 135 22.90 -0.71 4.24
CA VAL A 135 21.55 -1.13 4.60
C VAL A 135 21.57 -2.65 4.69
N ASP A 136 21.38 -3.18 5.89
CA ASP A 136 21.31 -4.62 6.10
C ASP A 136 19.90 -5.14 5.90
N TRP A 137 19.77 -6.21 5.14
CA TRP A 137 18.51 -6.87 4.81
C TRP A 137 18.41 -8.18 5.55
N VAL A 138 17.29 -8.36 6.24
CA VAL A 138 16.91 -9.64 6.84
C VAL A 138 15.85 -10.27 5.95
N SER A 139 16.14 -11.43 5.40
CA SER A 139 15.22 -12.17 4.52
C SER A 139 15.29 -13.66 4.85
N GLU A 140 14.13 -14.30 4.93
CA GLU A 140 14.03 -15.75 5.09
C GLU A 140 14.48 -16.53 3.85
N ASP A 141 14.64 -15.83 2.72
CA ASP A 141 15.10 -16.40 1.45
C ASP A 141 16.62 -16.32 1.25
N GLU A 142 17.35 -15.80 2.24
CA GLU A 142 18.79 -15.69 2.21
C GLU A 142 19.41 -16.43 3.39
N ASP A 143 20.49 -17.19 3.14
CA ASP A 143 21.26 -17.88 4.20
C ASP A 143 22.31 -16.97 4.85
N VAL A 144 22.51 -15.77 4.29
CA VAL A 144 23.55 -14.83 4.66
C VAL A 144 22.93 -13.46 4.92
N THR A 145 23.53 -12.68 5.79
CA THR A 145 23.16 -11.28 5.96
C THR A 145 23.62 -10.49 4.75
N ILE A 146 22.68 -9.90 4.03
CA ILE A 146 22.94 -9.05 2.87
C ILE A 146 23.02 -7.61 3.31
N GLY A 147 24.11 -6.94 2.93
CA GLY A 147 24.25 -5.49 3.07
C GLY A 147 24.39 -4.83 1.69
N SER A 148 23.68 -3.76 1.47
CA SER A 148 23.72 -3.01 0.22
C SER A 148 23.83 -1.50 0.45
N ARG A 149 24.44 -0.78 -0.48
CA ARG A 149 24.54 0.68 -0.50
C ARG A 149 23.86 1.20 -1.75
N TYR A 150 23.20 2.34 -1.62
CA TYR A 150 22.40 2.91 -2.70
C TYR A 150 22.81 4.34 -3.00
N LEU A 151 22.80 4.69 -4.26
CA LEU A 151 22.74 6.04 -4.75
C LEU A 151 21.31 6.31 -5.23
N MET A 152 20.65 7.28 -4.62
CA MET A 152 19.35 7.76 -5.05
C MET A 152 19.50 9.18 -5.59
N SER A 153 18.88 9.47 -6.71
CA SER A 153 19.01 10.79 -7.33
C SER A 153 17.75 11.20 -8.07
N MET A 154 17.53 12.50 -8.12
CA MET A 154 16.58 13.12 -9.05
C MET A 154 17.24 13.25 -10.42
N VAL A 155 16.52 12.86 -11.46
CA VAL A 155 16.95 12.96 -12.85
C VAL A 155 15.84 13.61 -13.69
N GLU A 156 16.22 14.31 -14.73
CA GLU A 156 15.27 14.95 -15.66
C GLU A 156 15.67 14.64 -17.09
N THR A 157 14.70 14.29 -17.92
CA THR A 157 14.89 14.11 -19.36
C THR A 157 13.58 14.31 -20.11
N ASN A 158 13.60 15.00 -21.24
CA ASN A 158 12.45 15.18 -22.13
C ASN A 158 11.13 15.55 -21.42
N ASN A 159 11.15 16.53 -20.53
CA ASN A 159 10.00 16.94 -19.70
C ASN A 159 9.44 15.82 -18.80
N ARG A 160 10.24 14.84 -18.43
CA ARG A 160 9.93 13.84 -17.41
C ARG A 160 10.88 14.02 -16.24
N TYR A 161 10.34 13.82 -15.07
CA TYR A 161 11.05 13.90 -13.80
C TYR A 161 11.19 12.51 -13.23
N GLY A 162 12.42 12.06 -12.97
CA GLY A 162 12.70 10.71 -12.51
C GLY A 162 13.29 10.70 -11.11
N PHE A 163 12.90 9.69 -10.35
CA PHE A 163 13.56 9.29 -9.12
C PHE A 163 14.30 7.99 -9.40
N LYS A 164 15.64 8.06 -9.41
CA LYS A 164 16.53 6.94 -9.78
C LYS A 164 17.13 6.30 -8.54
N ILE A 165 17.15 4.98 -8.51
CA ILE A 165 17.78 4.15 -7.46
C ILE A 165 18.80 3.23 -8.11
N SER A 166 20.03 3.29 -7.62
CA SER A 166 21.16 2.50 -8.08
C SER A 166 21.87 1.84 -6.92
N LEU A 167 21.96 0.51 -6.91
CA LEU A 167 22.78 -0.23 -5.97
C LEU A 167 24.25 -0.04 -6.35
N ILE A 168 25.05 0.54 -5.44
CA ILE A 168 26.47 0.92 -5.64
C ILE A 168 27.43 0.13 -4.77
N GLY A 169 26.96 -0.67 -3.83
CA GLY A 169 27.79 -1.51 -2.98
C GLY A 169 27.04 -2.74 -2.50
N TRP A 170 27.76 -3.85 -2.40
CA TRP A 170 27.21 -5.15 -2.01
C TRP A 170 28.15 -5.86 -1.03
N ARG A 171 27.59 -6.46 0.01
CA ARG A 171 28.33 -7.32 0.93
C ARG A 171 27.46 -8.49 1.38
N GLU A 172 28.10 -9.62 1.64
CA GLU A 172 27.48 -10.81 2.23
C GLU A 172 28.25 -11.20 3.49
N ASN A 173 27.54 -11.38 4.60
CA ASN A 173 28.16 -11.60 5.93
C ASN A 173 29.28 -10.60 6.27
N GLY A 174 29.10 -9.32 5.91
CA GLY A 174 30.08 -8.26 6.11
C GLY A 174 31.23 -8.21 5.08
N GLN A 175 31.36 -9.18 4.20
CA GLN A 175 32.40 -9.24 3.16
C GLN A 175 31.92 -8.53 1.90
N VAL A 176 32.65 -7.49 1.48
CA VAL A 176 32.35 -6.76 0.24
C VAL A 176 32.72 -7.61 -0.98
N GLN A 177 31.81 -7.73 -1.92
CA GLN A 177 32.01 -8.53 -3.13
C GLN A 177 31.22 -7.98 -4.33
N THR A 178 31.44 -8.54 -5.50
CA THR A 178 30.69 -8.21 -6.72
C THR A 178 29.28 -8.74 -6.62
N VAL A 179 28.29 -7.87 -6.85
CA VAL A 179 26.89 -8.27 -6.89
C VAL A 179 26.57 -9.00 -8.20
N SER A 180 25.79 -10.07 -8.14
CA SER A 180 25.23 -10.69 -9.34
C SER A 180 24.19 -9.78 -10.00
N THR A 181 23.97 -9.92 -11.31
CA THR A 181 22.94 -9.15 -12.05
C THR A 181 21.57 -9.34 -11.42
N THR A 182 21.20 -10.57 -11.11
CA THR A 182 19.92 -10.91 -10.46
C THR A 182 19.75 -10.22 -9.09
N ASN A 183 20.78 -10.24 -8.25
CA ASN A 183 20.72 -9.58 -6.96
C ASN A 183 20.72 -8.05 -7.09
N LYS A 184 21.45 -7.49 -8.05
CA LYS A 184 21.41 -6.06 -8.35
C LYS A 184 19.99 -5.60 -8.69
N GLU A 185 19.32 -6.31 -9.60
CA GLU A 185 17.93 -6.03 -9.97
C GLU A 185 16.96 -6.20 -8.82
N ARG A 186 17.07 -7.30 -8.08
CA ARG A 186 16.22 -7.64 -6.95
C ARG A 186 16.29 -6.59 -5.85
N TYR A 187 17.48 -6.22 -5.42
CA TYR A 187 17.66 -5.30 -4.29
C TYR A 187 17.41 -3.84 -4.67
N ASN A 188 17.62 -3.45 -5.95
CA ASN A 188 17.12 -2.18 -6.45
C ASN A 188 15.59 -2.12 -6.42
N ALA A 189 14.91 -3.18 -6.82
CA ALA A 189 13.45 -3.25 -6.72
C ALA A 189 12.96 -3.24 -5.26
N PHE A 190 13.63 -3.94 -4.34
CA PHE A 190 13.29 -3.90 -2.92
C PHE A 190 13.39 -2.49 -2.34
N MET A 191 14.49 -1.78 -2.60
CA MET A 191 14.67 -0.41 -2.13
C MET A 191 13.62 0.52 -2.74
N THR A 192 13.33 0.35 -4.03
CA THR A 192 12.26 1.10 -4.71
C THR A 192 10.91 0.85 -4.04
N ASN A 193 10.59 -0.42 -3.74
CA ASN A 193 9.33 -0.79 -3.09
C ASN A 193 9.20 -0.25 -1.67
N LEU A 194 10.30 -0.09 -0.93
CA LEU A 194 10.25 0.60 0.36
C LEU A 194 9.79 2.05 0.20
N VAL A 195 10.31 2.76 -0.82
CA VAL A 195 9.94 4.15 -1.08
C VAL A 195 8.49 4.24 -1.57
N THR A 196 8.10 3.42 -2.56
CA THR A 196 6.73 3.47 -3.11
C THR A 196 5.66 3.07 -2.10
N THR A 197 5.93 2.06 -1.28
CA THR A 197 5.03 1.65 -0.18
C THR A 197 4.89 2.75 0.86
N ARG A 198 5.99 3.43 1.20
CA ARG A 198 5.94 4.56 2.12
C ARG A 198 5.14 5.72 1.55
N TYR A 199 5.35 6.05 0.27
CA TYR A 199 4.58 7.08 -0.42
C TYR A 199 3.08 6.79 -0.39
N ASP A 200 2.66 5.57 -0.76
CA ASP A 200 1.26 5.15 -0.72
C ASP A 200 0.67 5.25 0.70
N SER A 201 1.43 4.81 1.71
CA SER A 201 1.02 4.92 3.12
C SER A 201 0.81 6.37 3.54
N ASP A 202 1.72 7.28 3.18
CA ASP A 202 1.62 8.71 3.52
C ASP A 202 0.43 9.37 2.80
N VAL A 203 0.18 9.03 1.52
CA VAL A 203 -0.97 9.53 0.74
C VAL A 203 -2.28 9.06 1.35
N ARG A 204 -2.38 7.78 1.73
CA ARG A 204 -3.58 7.24 2.38
C ARG A 204 -3.83 7.87 3.75
N ALA A 205 -2.77 8.04 4.55
CA ALA A 205 -2.89 8.70 5.85
C ALA A 205 -3.34 10.16 5.73
N GLU A 206 -2.82 10.88 4.74
CA GLU A 206 -3.23 12.26 4.45
C GLU A 206 -4.69 12.34 3.97
N ALA A 207 -5.10 11.43 3.08
CA ALA A 207 -6.49 11.34 2.61
C ALA A 207 -7.45 11.05 3.78
N ALA A 208 -7.08 10.11 4.66
CA ALA A 208 -7.87 9.79 5.85
C ALA A 208 -7.97 11.01 6.81
N ARG A 209 -6.86 11.72 7.03
CA ARG A 209 -6.83 12.94 7.85
C ARG A 209 -7.72 14.03 7.26
N ARG A 210 -7.62 14.30 5.95
CA ARG A 210 -8.49 15.27 5.26
C ARG A 210 -9.95 14.89 5.33
N ALA A 211 -10.27 13.61 5.14
CA ALA A 211 -11.64 13.13 5.32
C ALA A 211 -12.15 13.39 6.74
N GLN A 212 -11.32 13.13 7.77
CA GLN A 212 -11.69 13.43 9.15
C GLN A 212 -11.85 14.94 9.41
N GLU A 213 -11.03 15.79 8.80
CA GLU A 213 -11.15 17.24 8.95
C GLU A 213 -12.40 17.79 8.27
N LEU A 214 -12.70 17.34 7.05
CA LEU A 214 -13.93 17.71 6.33
C LEU A 214 -15.18 17.31 7.10
N VAL A 215 -15.07 16.25 7.88
CA VAL A 215 -16.16 15.70 8.69
C VAL A 215 -16.37 16.47 9.98
N LYS A 216 -15.38 17.19 10.51
CA LYS A 216 -15.52 18.04 11.71
C LYS A 216 -16.44 19.25 11.50
N GLN A 217 -16.74 19.60 10.28
CA GLN A 217 -17.58 20.74 9.92
C GLN A 217 -18.65 20.34 8.89
N ILE A 218 -19.38 19.25 9.14
CA ILE A 218 -20.49 18.89 8.25
C ILE A 218 -21.68 19.78 8.54
N PRO A 219 -22.05 20.70 7.66
CA PRO A 219 -23.29 21.44 7.81
C PRO A 219 -24.48 20.48 7.72
N ILE A 220 -25.26 20.44 8.80
CA ILE A 220 -26.46 19.62 8.91
C ILE A 220 -27.67 20.53 8.87
N THR A 221 -28.57 20.27 7.95
CA THR A 221 -29.77 21.12 7.74
C THR A 221 -30.98 20.23 7.43
N MET A 222 -32.18 20.81 7.62
CA MET A 222 -33.37 20.18 7.04
C MET A 222 -33.38 20.35 5.52
N GLY A 223 -33.92 19.36 4.84
CA GLY A 223 -34.13 19.37 3.39
C GLY A 223 -35.20 18.38 2.98
N SER A 224 -35.27 18.07 1.70
CA SER A 224 -36.15 17.08 1.15
C SER A 224 -35.40 16.03 0.36
N ASP A 225 -35.87 14.79 0.38
CA ASP A 225 -35.37 13.73 -0.49
C ASP A 225 -35.87 13.92 -1.93
N ARG A 226 -35.53 12.96 -2.82
CA ARG A 226 -35.95 12.99 -4.23
C ARG A 226 -37.48 12.89 -4.40
N SER A 227 -38.18 12.39 -3.41
CA SER A 227 -39.63 12.24 -3.39
C SER A 227 -40.35 13.42 -2.70
N GLY A 228 -39.60 14.43 -2.22
CA GLY A 228 -40.13 15.61 -1.54
C GLY A 228 -40.43 15.41 -0.05
N PHE A 229 -40.11 14.26 0.55
CA PHE A 229 -40.28 14.05 1.98
C PHE A 229 -39.19 14.77 2.79
N PRO A 230 -39.55 15.29 3.97
CA PRO A 230 -38.61 15.96 4.85
C PRO A 230 -37.56 14.97 5.36
N VAL A 231 -36.30 15.33 5.22
CA VAL A 231 -35.12 14.56 5.66
C VAL A 231 -34.08 15.51 6.26
N ILE A 232 -33.17 14.96 7.03
CA ILE A 232 -31.97 15.68 7.44
C ILE A 232 -30.94 15.54 6.29
N ILE A 233 -30.31 16.64 5.91
CA ILE A 233 -29.26 16.69 4.89
C ILE A 233 -27.93 17.00 5.59
N ALA A 234 -26.99 16.07 5.50
CA ALA A 234 -25.60 16.28 5.83
C ALA A 234 -24.83 16.64 4.55
N ARG A 235 -24.15 17.80 4.55
CA ARG A 235 -23.35 18.24 3.37
C ARG A 235 -22.00 17.55 3.33
N THR A 236 -22.02 16.26 3.18
CA THR A 236 -20.84 15.39 3.04
C THR A 236 -21.20 14.17 2.19
N PRO A 237 -20.23 13.58 1.44
CA PRO A 237 -20.44 12.33 0.72
C PRO A 237 -20.88 11.19 1.66
N TYR A 238 -21.65 10.27 1.12
CA TYR A 238 -22.20 9.13 1.84
C TYR A 238 -21.14 8.31 2.58
N ASP A 239 -20.06 7.93 1.92
CA ASP A 239 -19.02 7.10 2.51
C ASP A 239 -18.33 7.78 3.70
N VAL A 240 -18.15 9.09 3.64
CA VAL A 240 -17.53 9.88 4.70
C VAL A 240 -18.44 9.90 5.95
N LEU A 241 -19.72 10.15 5.78
CA LEU A 241 -20.68 10.11 6.89
C LEU A 241 -20.81 8.69 7.45
N TRP A 242 -20.92 7.69 6.58
CA TRP A 242 -21.09 6.29 6.96
C TRP A 242 -19.99 5.78 7.89
N GLN A 243 -18.74 6.15 7.62
CA GLN A 243 -17.60 5.76 8.46
C GLN A 243 -17.65 6.34 9.87
N ARG A 244 -18.34 7.47 10.06
CA ARG A 244 -18.44 8.14 11.36
C ARG A 244 -19.65 7.72 12.20
N LEU A 245 -20.63 7.05 11.63
CA LEU A 245 -21.84 6.67 12.36
C LEU A 245 -21.55 5.91 13.68
N PRO A 246 -20.55 5.00 13.76
CA PRO A 246 -20.21 4.33 15.01
C PRO A 246 -19.75 5.26 16.14
N GLU A 247 -19.26 6.44 15.78
CA GLU A 247 -18.84 7.46 16.75
C GLU A 247 -19.99 8.44 17.06
N LEU A 248 -20.75 8.82 16.04
CA LEU A 248 -21.78 9.86 16.15
C LEU A 248 -23.03 9.37 16.85
N LEU A 249 -23.59 8.23 16.46
CA LEU A 249 -24.86 7.73 16.98
C LEU A 249 -24.80 7.43 18.48
N PRO A 250 -23.76 6.80 19.05
CA PRO A 250 -23.65 6.60 20.48
C PRO A 250 -23.60 7.92 21.28
N LYS A 251 -22.98 8.96 20.77
CA LYS A 251 -22.96 10.30 21.37
C LYS A 251 -24.35 10.98 21.42
N MET A 252 -25.29 10.47 20.64
CA MET A 252 -26.71 10.95 20.64
C MET A 252 -27.64 10.06 21.46
N GLY A 253 -27.13 9.05 22.15
CA GLY A 253 -27.93 8.08 22.92
C GLY A 253 -28.41 6.88 22.10
N PHE A 254 -27.88 6.65 20.89
CA PHE A 254 -28.21 5.50 20.04
C PHE A 254 -27.17 4.41 20.14
N THR A 255 -27.51 3.22 20.59
CA THR A 255 -26.69 2.04 20.53
C THR A 255 -26.95 1.30 19.23
N ILE A 256 -25.94 1.18 18.38
CA ILE A 256 -26.07 0.52 17.07
C ILE A 256 -26.23 -0.98 17.27
N GLU A 257 -27.31 -1.56 16.73
CA GLU A 257 -27.60 -2.99 16.74
C GLU A 257 -27.17 -3.66 15.42
N GLU A 258 -27.41 -2.99 14.28
CA GLU A 258 -27.14 -3.53 12.95
C GLU A 258 -26.76 -2.40 11.98
N ARG A 259 -25.83 -2.69 11.05
CA ARG A 259 -25.43 -1.78 9.97
C ARG A 259 -25.36 -2.53 8.64
N ASN A 260 -26.01 -1.99 7.60
CA ASN A 260 -25.92 -2.50 6.25
C ASN A 260 -25.56 -1.37 5.27
N GLN A 261 -24.31 -1.31 4.86
CA GLN A 261 -23.82 -0.22 4.00
C GLN A 261 -24.41 -0.25 2.60
N SER A 262 -24.65 -1.43 2.03
CA SER A 262 -25.20 -1.56 0.69
C SER A 262 -26.66 -1.10 0.60
N GLN A 263 -27.40 -1.22 1.69
CA GLN A 263 -28.77 -0.75 1.81
C GLN A 263 -28.89 0.67 2.43
N GLY A 264 -27.76 1.20 2.93
CA GLY A 264 -27.75 2.48 3.62
C GLY A 264 -28.54 2.48 4.93
N THR A 265 -28.65 1.35 5.64
CA THR A 265 -29.48 1.23 6.84
C THR A 265 -28.65 1.02 8.10
N VAL A 266 -29.03 1.71 9.17
CA VAL A 266 -28.51 1.49 10.52
C VAL A 266 -29.67 1.35 11.48
N LYS A 267 -29.77 0.20 12.12
CA LYS A 267 -30.72 -0.06 13.20
C LYS A 267 -30.05 0.23 14.54
N ALA A 268 -30.68 1.06 15.35
CA ALA A 268 -30.10 1.48 16.61
C ALA A 268 -31.18 1.66 17.68
N LYS A 269 -30.84 1.30 18.92
CA LYS A 269 -31.68 1.44 20.09
C LYS A 269 -31.40 2.78 20.76
N TYR A 270 -32.44 3.59 20.91
CA TYR A 270 -32.36 4.86 21.61
C TYR A 270 -32.64 4.69 23.10
N ALA A 271 -31.77 5.28 23.91
CA ALA A 271 -31.99 5.57 25.31
C ALA A 271 -31.61 7.02 25.55
N ALA A 272 -32.52 7.80 26.11
CA ALA A 272 -32.28 9.22 26.31
C ALA A 272 -31.02 9.43 27.19
N PRO A 273 -30.05 10.23 26.74
CA PRO A 273 -28.94 10.67 27.56
C PRO A 273 -29.41 11.45 28.80
N ASP A 274 -28.54 11.52 29.80
CA ASP A 274 -28.82 12.30 31.02
C ASP A 274 -28.78 13.81 30.77
N ASP A 275 -29.26 14.57 31.77
CA ASP A 275 -29.31 16.04 31.69
C ASP A 275 -27.90 16.66 31.58
N GLU A 276 -26.89 16.02 32.15
CA GLU A 276 -25.51 16.48 32.07
C GLU A 276 -24.98 16.46 30.62
N PHE A 277 -25.29 15.42 29.86
CA PHE A 277 -24.98 15.34 28.42
C PHE A 277 -25.59 16.53 27.65
N TRP A 278 -26.89 16.81 27.86
CA TRP A 278 -27.57 17.89 27.14
C TRP A 278 -27.00 19.27 27.48
N GLN A 279 -26.61 19.49 28.73
CA GLN A 279 -25.93 20.69 29.16
C GLN A 279 -24.55 20.84 28.53
N GLN A 280 -23.79 19.75 28.48
CA GLN A 280 -22.46 19.74 27.85
C GLN A 280 -22.55 19.99 26.35
N VAL A 281 -23.53 19.43 25.65
CA VAL A 281 -23.72 19.61 24.21
C VAL A 281 -24.32 20.97 23.89
N GLY A 282 -25.02 21.59 24.84
CA GLY A 282 -25.58 22.93 24.67
C GLY A 282 -26.83 22.97 23.77
N VAL A 283 -27.53 21.85 23.64
CA VAL A 283 -28.75 21.71 22.84
C VAL A 283 -29.90 21.18 23.70
N LYS A 284 -31.12 21.40 23.22
CA LYS A 284 -32.31 20.85 23.88
C LYS A 284 -32.37 19.33 23.73
N PRO A 285 -32.86 18.59 24.74
CA PRO A 285 -33.16 17.17 24.62
C PRO A 285 -34.09 16.86 23.45
N ILE A 286 -33.85 15.72 22.76
CA ILE A 286 -34.76 15.24 21.74
C ILE A 286 -35.97 14.58 22.40
N GLU A 287 -37.16 14.94 22.01
CA GLU A 287 -38.41 14.32 22.51
C GLU A 287 -38.64 12.96 21.79
N LEU A 288 -37.68 12.03 21.91
CA LEU A 288 -37.73 10.71 21.33
C LEU A 288 -37.97 9.66 22.42
N LYS A 289 -38.95 8.77 22.20
CA LYS A 289 -39.23 7.66 23.11
C LYS A 289 -38.11 6.60 23.03
N SER A 290 -37.76 6.03 24.17
CA SER A 290 -36.84 4.87 24.19
C SER A 290 -37.39 3.73 23.35
N GLY A 291 -36.57 3.18 22.48
CA GLY A 291 -36.96 2.14 21.54
C GLY A 291 -35.97 1.98 20.38
N THR A 292 -36.26 1.05 19.47
CA THR A 292 -35.43 0.82 18.30
C THR A 292 -35.88 1.67 17.12
N TYR A 293 -34.95 2.31 16.47
CA TYR A 293 -35.13 3.15 15.28
C TYR A 293 -34.21 2.69 14.16
N THR A 294 -34.66 2.92 12.92
CA THR A 294 -33.85 2.65 11.73
C THR A 294 -33.54 3.95 11.02
N PHE A 295 -32.24 4.25 10.89
CA PHE A 295 -31.73 5.33 10.06
C PHE A 295 -31.56 4.84 8.63
N LEU A 296 -32.05 5.62 7.66
CA LEU A 296 -31.92 5.40 6.25
C LEU A 296 -31.05 6.50 5.67
N PHE A 297 -29.89 6.13 5.16
CA PHE A 297 -28.93 7.03 4.55
C PHE A 297 -29.00 6.92 3.03
N GLY A 298 -29.27 8.04 2.37
CA GLY A 298 -29.33 8.10 0.90
C GLY A 298 -28.18 8.92 0.34
N ASP A 299 -27.51 8.37 -0.66
CA ASP A 299 -26.45 9.06 -1.41
C ASP A 299 -27.06 10.07 -2.39
N LEU A 300 -26.71 11.34 -2.23
CA LEU A 300 -27.08 12.47 -3.10
C LEU A 300 -25.84 13.06 -3.81
N GLY A 301 -24.77 12.30 -3.94
CA GLY A 301 -23.48 12.68 -4.51
C GLY A 301 -22.59 13.37 -3.47
N ASN A 302 -22.58 14.71 -3.46
CA ASN A 302 -21.81 15.49 -2.48
C ASN A 302 -22.53 15.74 -1.15
N ARG A 303 -23.69 15.12 -0.94
CA ARG A 303 -24.55 15.23 0.24
C ARG A 303 -25.13 13.88 0.58
N THR A 304 -25.50 13.69 1.85
CA THR A 304 -26.16 12.48 2.33
C THR A 304 -27.50 12.87 2.97
N SER A 305 -28.57 12.23 2.54
CA SER A 305 -29.88 12.35 3.23
C SER A 305 -29.96 11.35 4.36
N ILE A 306 -30.59 11.74 5.45
CA ILE A 306 -30.83 10.92 6.64
C ILE A 306 -32.32 10.96 6.93
N ASN A 307 -32.96 9.82 6.86
CA ASN A 307 -34.33 9.62 7.31
C ASN A 307 -34.33 8.67 8.50
N VAL A 308 -35.33 8.78 9.37
CA VAL A 308 -35.46 7.95 10.58
C VAL A 308 -36.85 7.34 10.59
N THR A 309 -36.95 6.06 10.86
CA THR A 309 -38.20 5.34 11.04
C THR A 309 -38.27 4.72 12.44
N ASP A 310 -39.44 4.54 12.96
CA ASP A 310 -39.68 3.81 14.21
C ASP A 310 -39.59 2.28 14.00
N SER A 311 -39.81 1.51 15.06
CA SER A 311 -39.76 0.03 15.00
C SER A 311 -40.85 -0.60 14.13
N ALA A 312 -41.89 0.14 13.76
CA ALA A 312 -42.94 -0.28 12.84
C ALA A 312 -42.63 0.11 11.38
N GLY A 313 -41.45 0.73 11.11
CA GLY A 313 -41.07 1.24 9.81
C GLY A 313 -41.74 2.54 9.40
N LYS A 314 -42.46 3.19 10.30
CA LYS A 314 -43.13 4.47 10.04
C LYS A 314 -42.12 5.61 10.19
N PRO A 315 -42.02 6.53 9.21
CA PRO A 315 -41.16 7.71 9.33
C PRO A 315 -41.54 8.57 10.59
N VAL A 316 -40.52 9.02 11.28
CA VAL A 316 -40.70 9.99 12.37
C VAL A 316 -41.18 11.32 11.79
N ASN A 317 -41.91 12.10 12.60
CA ASN A 317 -42.45 13.36 12.12
C ASN A 317 -41.37 14.42 11.85
N GLU A 318 -41.70 15.43 11.05
CA GLU A 318 -40.77 16.50 10.67
C GLU A 318 -40.28 17.30 11.88
N ALA A 319 -41.11 17.49 12.88
CA ALA A 319 -40.75 18.23 14.10
C ALA A 319 -39.60 17.54 14.82
N LEU A 320 -39.66 16.21 14.95
CA LEU A 320 -38.58 15.41 15.56
C LEU A 320 -37.31 15.43 14.75
N LEU A 321 -37.38 15.36 13.40
CA LEU A 321 -36.22 15.52 12.56
C LEU A 321 -35.56 16.90 12.75
N LYS A 322 -36.34 17.95 12.90
CA LYS A 322 -35.83 19.30 13.20
C LYS A 322 -35.14 19.38 14.56
N GLU A 323 -35.61 18.66 15.57
CA GLU A 323 -34.95 18.56 16.87
C GLU A 323 -33.63 17.80 16.80
N MET A 324 -33.53 16.79 15.92
CA MET A 324 -32.31 16.03 15.74
C MET A 324 -31.19 16.82 15.03
N VAL A 325 -31.52 17.81 14.19
CA VAL A 325 -30.53 18.61 13.45
C VAL A 325 -29.51 19.30 14.34
N PRO A 326 -29.90 20.10 15.36
CA PRO A 326 -28.95 20.78 16.25
C PRO A 326 -28.12 19.79 17.07
N VAL A 327 -28.67 18.63 17.44
CA VAL A 327 -27.95 17.59 18.18
C VAL A 327 -26.89 16.93 17.29
N LEU A 328 -27.26 16.55 16.07
CA LEU A 328 -26.33 16.03 15.09
C LEU A 328 -25.20 17.03 14.76
N SER A 329 -25.56 18.31 14.57
CA SER A 329 -24.56 19.36 14.33
C SER A 329 -23.59 19.50 15.51
N ALA A 330 -24.11 19.57 16.73
CA ALA A 330 -23.29 19.74 17.92
C ALA A 330 -22.40 18.52 18.22
N VAL A 331 -22.87 17.30 17.91
CA VAL A 331 -22.09 16.06 18.09
C VAL A 331 -21.03 15.90 17.00
N VAL A 332 -21.31 16.35 15.78
CA VAL A 332 -20.35 16.34 14.66
C VAL A 332 -19.19 17.31 14.91
N ASP A 333 -19.48 18.49 15.49
CA ASP A 333 -18.51 19.57 15.72
C ASP A 333 -17.65 19.36 16.99
N LYS A 334 -18.07 18.49 17.90
CA LYS A 334 -17.30 18.18 19.12
C LYS A 334 -16.21 17.14 18.85
N LYS A 335 -14.99 17.50 19.31
CA LYS A 335 -13.82 16.60 19.37
C LYS A 335 -14.02 15.47 20.36
#